data_50664b7714c53356e3a242ac5c2d001f
#
_entry.id   50664b7714c53356e3a242ac5c2d001f
#
_cell.length_a   1.000
_cell.length_b   1.000
_cell.length_c   1.000
_cell.angle_alpha   90.00
_cell.angle_beta   90.00
_cell.angle_gamma   90.00
#
_symmetry.space_group_name_H-M   'P 1'
#
loop_
_entity.id
_entity.type
_entity.pdbx_description
1 polymer ?
#
loop_
_entity_poly.entity_id
_entity_poly.type
_entity_poly.pdbx_seq_one_letter_code
_entity_poly.pdbx_strand_id
1 'polypeptide(L)'
;MMKTAKGTFEVTMQPGATELDGAISRFELSKTFHGDLQGTGTGVMLSAGDPQSGAAGYVAIETVGGRLSEQEGSFALQQFGSMHGGSQTLHYEVVPGSGSGQLTGITGVLHLQVDEDGSHRYELHYDL
;
A
#
# COMPACT_ATOMS: atom_id res chain seq x y z
N MET A 1 -10.73 9.21 -17.75
CA MET A 1 -11.90 8.51 -17.21
C MET A 1 -11.46 7.62 -16.07
N MET A 2 -12.09 7.72 -14.93
CA MET A 2 -11.79 6.88 -13.78
C MET A 2 -12.24 5.45 -14.00
N LYS A 3 -11.37 4.54 -13.66
CA LYS A 3 -11.62 3.10 -13.70
C LYS A 3 -11.49 2.54 -12.29
N THR A 4 -12.08 1.38 -12.06
CA THR A 4 -12.02 0.72 -10.77
C THR A 4 -11.46 -0.68 -10.92
N ALA A 5 -10.44 -1.00 -10.12
CA ALA A 5 -9.87 -2.34 -10.02
C ALA A 5 -10.09 -2.86 -8.62
N LYS A 6 -10.52 -4.11 -8.49
CA LYS A 6 -10.83 -4.73 -7.20
C LYS A 6 -10.16 -6.08 -7.06
N GLY A 7 -9.84 -6.44 -5.85
CA GLY A 7 -9.29 -7.74 -5.54
C GLY A 7 -8.80 -7.83 -4.11
N THR A 8 -7.89 -8.76 -3.90
CA THR A 8 -7.32 -9.06 -2.58
C THR A 8 -5.80 -9.03 -2.65
N PHE A 9 -5.16 -8.95 -1.50
CA PHE A 9 -3.71 -9.13 -1.45
C PHE A 9 -3.30 -9.76 -0.13
N GLU A 10 -2.17 -10.48 -0.17
CA GLU A 10 -1.47 -10.93 1.02
C GLU A 10 -0.27 -10.04 1.25
N VAL A 11 0.06 -9.79 2.51
CA VAL A 11 1.21 -8.99 2.88
C VAL A 11 2.06 -9.71 3.90
N THR A 12 3.37 -9.68 3.70
CA THR A 12 4.35 -10.14 4.67
C THR A 12 5.17 -8.93 5.10
N MET A 13 5.31 -8.76 6.41
CA MET A 13 6.13 -7.69 6.99
C MET A 13 7.26 -8.31 7.78
N GLN A 14 8.49 -7.88 7.49
CA GLN A 14 9.67 -8.31 8.22
C GLN A 14 10.36 -7.12 8.85
N PRO A 15 10.69 -7.19 10.16
CA PRO A 15 11.44 -6.12 10.79
C PRO A 15 12.77 -5.91 10.08
N GLY A 16 13.10 -4.66 9.80
CA GLY A 16 14.33 -4.26 9.16
C GLY A 16 15.22 -3.49 10.11
N ALA A 17 16.47 -3.30 9.69
CA ALA A 17 17.39 -2.47 10.44
C ALA A 17 17.08 -1.00 10.20
N THR A 18 17.26 -0.18 11.25
CA THR A 18 17.14 1.26 11.15
C THR A 18 18.31 1.90 11.87
N GLU A 19 18.84 2.97 11.28
CA GLU A 19 19.84 3.80 11.95
C GLU A 19 19.21 4.88 12.80
N LEU A 20 17.90 5.00 12.76
CA LEU A 20 17.16 5.94 13.57
C LEU A 20 17.03 5.40 14.98
N ASP A 21 17.00 6.31 15.94
CA ASP A 21 16.88 5.97 17.34
C ASP A 21 15.57 5.22 17.61
N GLY A 22 15.54 4.41 18.66
CA GLY A 22 14.50 3.41 18.97
C GLY A 22 13.03 3.85 18.93
N ALA A 23 12.77 5.14 18.66
CA ALA A 23 11.42 5.65 18.50
C ALA A 23 10.77 5.26 17.15
N ILE A 24 11.56 4.84 16.18
CA ILE A 24 11.04 4.51 14.84
C ILE A 24 11.41 3.07 14.49
N SER A 25 10.40 2.32 14.08
CA SER A 25 10.57 0.94 13.61
C SER A 25 10.53 0.91 12.09
N ARG A 26 11.31 0.02 11.50
CA ARG A 26 11.34 -0.19 10.05
C ARG A 26 10.90 -1.60 9.72
N PHE A 27 10.08 -1.73 8.69
CA PHE A 27 9.63 -3.03 8.19
C PHE A 27 9.82 -3.09 6.68
N GLU A 28 10.18 -4.27 6.19
CA GLU A 28 10.18 -4.55 4.77
C GLU A 28 8.86 -5.25 4.42
N LEU A 29 8.23 -4.78 3.35
CA LEU A 29 6.93 -5.27 2.92
C LEU A 29 7.08 -6.07 1.65
N SER A 30 6.37 -7.20 1.59
CA SER A 30 6.18 -7.98 0.37
C SER A 30 4.71 -8.26 0.22
N LYS A 31 4.17 -8.01 -0.97
CA LYS A 31 2.75 -8.21 -1.25
C LYS A 31 2.54 -9.03 -2.51
N THR A 32 1.48 -9.80 -2.53
CA THR A 32 0.98 -10.47 -3.72
C THR A 32 -0.45 -10.03 -3.92
N PHE A 33 -0.73 -9.45 -5.09
CA PHE A 33 -2.05 -8.94 -5.45
C PHE A 33 -2.77 -9.93 -6.35
N HIS A 34 -4.08 -10.07 -6.13
CA HIS A 34 -4.98 -10.93 -6.90
C HIS A 34 -6.19 -10.12 -7.34
N GLY A 35 -6.81 -10.56 -8.42
CA GLY A 35 -8.00 -9.91 -8.96
C GLY A 35 -7.66 -9.06 -10.18
N ASP A 36 -8.23 -7.86 -10.25
CA ASP A 36 -7.99 -6.97 -11.38
C ASP A 36 -6.55 -6.48 -11.46
N LEU A 37 -5.87 -6.41 -10.33
CA LEU A 37 -4.43 -6.21 -10.27
C LEU A 37 -3.80 -7.55 -9.89
N GLN A 38 -2.97 -8.09 -10.79
CA GLN A 38 -2.23 -9.32 -10.56
C GLN A 38 -0.75 -9.00 -10.61
N GLY A 39 -0.08 -9.16 -9.49
CA GLY A 39 1.34 -8.83 -9.43
C GLY A 39 1.90 -8.88 -8.03
N THR A 40 3.12 -8.42 -7.91
CA THR A 40 3.84 -8.41 -6.64
C THR A 40 4.32 -7.00 -6.32
N GLY A 41 4.42 -6.73 -5.03
CA GLY A 41 4.90 -5.45 -4.54
C GLY A 41 5.97 -5.65 -3.49
N THR A 42 6.90 -4.72 -3.43
CA THR A 42 7.91 -4.66 -2.37
C THR A 42 8.04 -3.21 -1.91
N GLY A 43 8.28 -3.03 -0.63
CA GLY A 43 8.40 -1.69 -0.10
C GLY A 43 8.95 -1.65 1.31
N VAL A 44 8.91 -0.46 1.87
CA VAL A 44 9.39 -0.17 3.22
C VAL A 44 8.35 0.63 3.97
N MET A 45 8.14 0.26 5.23
CA MET A 45 7.28 0.98 6.15
C MET A 45 8.10 1.47 7.33
N LEU A 46 7.86 2.70 7.74
CA LEU A 46 8.42 3.29 8.96
C LEU A 46 7.25 3.64 9.88
N SER A 47 7.36 3.26 11.15
CA SER A 47 6.29 3.50 12.10
C SER A 47 6.83 4.10 13.39
N ALA A 48 5.96 4.84 14.07
CA ALA A 48 6.22 5.42 15.37
C ALA A 48 4.97 5.31 16.23
N GLY A 49 5.16 5.36 17.54
CA GLY A 49 4.07 5.20 18.49
C GLY A 49 3.86 3.75 18.86
N ASP A 50 2.80 3.49 19.60
CA ASP A 50 2.47 2.15 20.09
C ASP A 50 1.03 1.79 19.72
N PRO A 51 0.86 0.89 18.72
CA PRO A 51 -0.49 0.48 18.31
C PRO A 51 -1.29 -0.14 19.45
N GLN A 52 -0.63 -0.77 20.40
CA GLN A 52 -1.31 -1.39 21.54
C GLN A 52 -1.90 -0.36 22.49
N SER A 53 -1.29 0.83 22.57
CA SER A 53 -1.84 1.93 23.35
C SER A 53 -2.91 2.71 22.60
N GLY A 54 -3.12 2.40 21.31
CA GLY A 54 -4.11 3.08 20.48
C GLY A 54 -3.64 4.38 19.85
N ALA A 55 -2.34 4.65 19.90
CA ALA A 55 -1.78 5.88 19.32
C ALA A 55 -0.49 5.55 18.56
N ALA A 56 -0.54 5.60 17.23
CA ALA A 56 0.59 5.28 16.37
C ALA A 56 0.39 5.90 14.99
N GLY A 57 1.48 5.98 14.25
CA GLY A 57 1.45 6.41 12.86
C GLY A 57 2.50 5.69 12.04
N TYR A 58 2.30 5.64 10.73
CA TYR A 58 3.26 5.04 9.83
C TYR A 58 3.22 5.71 8.46
N VAL A 59 4.32 5.55 7.74
CA VAL A 59 4.43 5.89 6.33
C VAL A 59 5.00 4.69 5.59
N ALA A 60 4.57 4.48 4.36
CA ALA A 60 5.10 3.39 3.55
C ALA A 60 5.12 3.79 2.09
N ILE A 61 6.09 3.24 1.38
CA ILE A 61 6.17 3.37 -0.06
C ILE A 61 6.53 2.01 -0.64
N GLU A 62 5.87 1.63 -1.73
CA GLU A 62 6.09 0.33 -2.35
C GLU A 62 6.00 0.43 -3.86
N THR A 63 6.70 -0.46 -4.55
CA THR A 63 6.58 -0.58 -5.99
C THR A 63 5.83 -1.86 -6.31
N VAL A 64 4.92 -1.78 -7.27
CA VAL A 64 4.08 -2.89 -7.69
C VAL A 64 4.32 -3.12 -9.17
N GLY A 65 4.59 -4.36 -9.55
CA GLY A 65 4.75 -4.75 -10.93
C GLY A 65 3.84 -5.90 -11.28
N GLY A 66 3.25 -5.86 -12.46
CA GLY A 66 2.36 -6.90 -12.93
C GLY A 66 1.36 -6.41 -13.96
N ARG A 67 0.14 -6.90 -13.85
CA ARG A 67 -0.93 -6.59 -14.78
C ARG A 67 -2.10 -5.94 -14.07
N LEU A 68 -2.48 -4.77 -14.53
CA LEU A 68 -3.67 -4.07 -14.06
C LEU A 68 -4.72 -4.16 -15.17
N SER A 69 -5.76 -4.96 -14.93
CA SER A 69 -6.71 -5.39 -15.95
C SER A 69 -5.96 -6.05 -17.12
N GLU A 70 -5.88 -5.44 -18.27
CA GLU A 70 -5.17 -6.03 -19.43
C GLU A 70 -3.86 -5.31 -19.75
N GLN A 71 -3.40 -4.39 -18.88
CA GLN A 71 -2.24 -3.56 -19.12
C GLN A 71 -1.10 -3.95 -18.18
N GLU A 72 0.08 -4.14 -18.75
CA GLU A 72 1.26 -4.56 -18.00
C GLU A 72 2.20 -3.39 -17.75
N GLY A 73 2.79 -3.37 -16.57
CA GLY A 73 3.75 -2.36 -16.19
C GLY A 73 3.98 -2.34 -14.69
N SER A 74 4.44 -1.20 -14.21
CA SER A 74 4.68 -1.02 -12.78
C SER A 74 4.31 0.39 -12.36
N PHE A 75 4.12 0.56 -11.07
CA PHE A 75 3.89 1.87 -10.47
C PHE A 75 4.22 1.80 -8.99
N ALA A 76 4.32 2.94 -8.35
CA ALA A 76 4.54 2.99 -6.91
C ALA A 76 3.29 3.47 -6.19
N LEU A 77 3.11 2.95 -4.99
CA LEU A 77 2.06 3.37 -4.06
C LEU A 77 2.71 3.98 -2.83
N GLN A 78 2.10 5.02 -2.31
CA GLN A 78 2.50 5.62 -1.04
C GLN A 78 1.31 5.69 -0.12
N GLN A 79 1.56 5.44 1.15
CA GLN A 79 0.49 5.49 2.15
C GLN A 79 1.02 6.04 3.46
N PHE A 80 0.15 6.70 4.19
CA PHE A 80 0.40 6.98 5.58
C PHE A 80 -0.90 6.87 6.35
N GLY A 81 -0.78 6.41 7.58
CA GLY A 81 -1.92 6.20 8.44
C GLY A 81 -1.60 6.56 9.86
N SER A 82 -2.64 6.86 10.62
CA SER A 82 -2.52 7.09 12.04
C SER A 82 -3.73 6.54 12.76
N MET A 83 -3.52 6.21 14.04
CA MET A 83 -4.60 5.82 14.93
C MET A 83 -4.48 6.62 16.22
N HIS A 84 -5.63 7.04 16.74
CA HIS A 84 -5.71 7.78 17.98
C HIS A 84 -7.14 7.70 18.53
N GLY A 85 -7.26 7.25 19.78
CA GLY A 85 -8.54 7.23 20.47
C GLY A 85 -9.62 6.40 19.77
N GLY A 86 -9.26 5.32 19.11
CA GLY A 86 -10.21 4.47 18.39
C GLY A 86 -10.50 4.92 16.96
N SER A 87 -9.98 6.08 16.56
CA SER A 87 -10.11 6.57 15.19
C SER A 87 -8.89 6.20 14.37
N GLN A 88 -9.12 5.86 13.10
CA GLN A 88 -8.05 5.55 12.16
C GLN A 88 -8.22 6.39 10.91
N THR A 89 -7.10 6.92 10.40
CA THR A 89 -7.06 7.61 9.11
C THR A 89 -6.03 6.94 8.23
N LEU A 90 -6.33 6.88 6.94
CA LEU A 90 -5.43 6.27 5.96
C LEU A 90 -5.49 7.06 4.66
N HIS A 91 -4.31 7.43 4.18
CA HIS A 91 -4.13 7.98 2.83
C HIS A 91 -3.29 6.99 2.04
N TYR A 92 -3.79 6.59 0.87
CA TYR A 92 -3.15 5.54 0.08
C TYR A 92 -3.37 5.87 -1.39
N GLU A 93 -2.30 6.19 -2.10
CA GLU A 93 -2.42 6.68 -3.48
C GLU A 93 -1.25 6.24 -4.36
N VAL A 94 -1.47 6.29 -5.66
CA VAL A 94 -0.41 6.09 -6.66
C VAL A 94 0.51 7.31 -6.62
N VAL A 95 1.82 7.06 -6.59
CA VAL A 95 2.80 8.14 -6.65
C VAL A 95 2.78 8.74 -8.06
N PRO A 96 2.53 10.04 -8.22
CA PRO A 96 2.51 10.66 -9.53
C PRO A 96 3.84 10.45 -10.27
N GLY A 97 3.76 10.12 -11.55
CA GLY A 97 4.94 9.92 -12.37
C GLY A 97 5.63 8.57 -12.20
N SER A 98 5.09 7.69 -11.37
CA SER A 98 5.74 6.40 -11.09
C SER A 98 5.38 5.29 -12.07
N GLY A 99 4.38 5.49 -12.91
CA GLY A 99 3.94 4.45 -13.83
C GLY A 99 4.95 4.17 -14.94
N SER A 100 5.04 2.91 -15.33
CA SER A 100 5.92 2.48 -16.42
C SER A 100 5.21 1.45 -17.30
N GLY A 101 5.78 1.20 -18.48
CA GLY A 101 5.16 0.30 -19.44
C GLY A 101 3.81 0.83 -19.88
N GLN A 102 2.81 -0.04 -19.93
CA GLN A 102 1.46 0.36 -20.29
C GLN A 102 0.75 1.15 -19.18
N LEU A 103 1.38 1.26 -18.00
CA LEU A 103 0.83 2.01 -16.87
C LEU A 103 1.44 3.40 -16.74
N THR A 104 2.19 3.84 -17.73
CA THR A 104 2.74 5.20 -17.75
C THR A 104 1.61 6.22 -17.68
N GLY A 105 1.73 7.17 -16.77
CA GLY A 105 0.73 8.21 -16.54
C GLY A 105 -0.35 7.87 -15.55
N ILE A 106 -0.32 6.66 -14.95
CA ILE A 106 -1.35 6.25 -14.00
C ILE A 106 -1.39 7.18 -12.79
N THR A 107 -2.60 7.53 -12.39
CA THR A 107 -2.90 8.22 -11.13
C THR A 107 -4.05 7.49 -10.45
N GLY A 108 -4.17 7.62 -9.14
CA GLY A 108 -5.29 6.98 -8.47
C GLY A 108 -5.16 6.94 -6.97
N VAL A 109 -6.24 6.48 -6.36
CA VAL A 109 -6.38 6.33 -4.91
C VAL A 109 -6.80 4.90 -4.62
N LEU A 110 -6.19 4.30 -3.63
CA LEU A 110 -6.52 2.93 -3.23
C LEU A 110 -7.29 2.96 -1.91
N HIS A 111 -8.40 2.26 -1.89
CA HIS A 111 -9.18 2.03 -0.68
C HIS A 111 -8.88 0.64 -0.17
N LEU A 112 -8.56 0.55 1.11
CA LEU A 112 -8.20 -0.70 1.77
C LEU A 112 -9.31 -1.10 2.72
N GLN A 113 -9.68 -2.38 2.68
CA GLN A 113 -10.62 -2.97 3.63
C GLN A 113 -9.99 -4.23 4.20
N VAL A 114 -10.05 -4.37 5.52
CA VAL A 114 -9.63 -5.60 6.20
C VAL A 114 -10.88 -6.30 6.70
N ASP A 115 -11.08 -7.54 6.26
CA ASP A 115 -12.23 -8.35 6.64
C ASP A 115 -12.03 -8.98 8.03
N GLU A 116 -13.10 -9.53 8.59
CA GLU A 116 -13.07 -10.15 9.92
C GLU A 116 -12.09 -11.33 9.98
N ASP A 117 -11.89 -12.04 8.87
CA ASP A 117 -10.96 -13.16 8.79
C ASP A 117 -9.51 -12.72 8.57
N GLY A 118 -9.24 -11.41 8.53
CA GLY A 118 -7.92 -10.85 8.31
C GLY A 118 -7.56 -10.65 6.84
N SER A 119 -8.45 -11.00 5.91
CA SER A 119 -8.20 -10.79 4.49
C SER A 119 -8.14 -9.31 4.15
N HIS A 120 -7.20 -8.94 3.30
CA HIS A 120 -7.06 -7.58 2.81
C HIS A 120 -7.70 -7.48 1.44
N ARG A 121 -8.63 -6.54 1.29
CA ARG A 121 -9.23 -6.20 0.00
C ARG A 121 -8.83 -4.81 -0.41
N TYR A 122 -8.64 -4.63 -1.70
CA TYR A 122 -8.36 -3.31 -2.25
C TYR A 122 -9.41 -2.93 -3.27
N GLU A 123 -9.61 -1.64 -3.41
CA GLU A 123 -10.36 -1.03 -4.49
C GLU A 123 -9.55 0.16 -4.98
N LEU A 124 -9.00 0.03 -6.17
CA LEU A 124 -8.16 1.08 -6.77
C LEU A 124 -9.00 1.86 -7.77
N HIS A 125 -9.18 3.13 -7.49
CA HIS A 125 -9.81 4.08 -8.42
C HIS A 125 -8.69 4.81 -9.14
N TYR A 126 -8.57 4.59 -10.43
CA TYR A 126 -7.43 5.09 -11.19
C TYR A 126 -7.83 5.68 -12.52
N ASP A 127 -6.99 6.56 -13.01
CA ASP A 127 -7.06 7.13 -14.34
C ASP A 127 -5.80 6.76 -15.11
N LEU A 128 -5.98 6.49 -16.38
CA LEU A 128 -4.87 6.04 -17.22
C LEU A 128 -5.12 6.40 -18.69
#